data_a5e58a849ae6ed60839cf5260f5b5ae8
#
_entry.id   a5e58a849ae6ed60839cf5260f5b5ae8
#
_cell.length_a   1.000
_cell.length_b   1.000
_cell.length_c   1.000
_cell.angle_alpha   90.00
_cell.angle_beta   90.00
_cell.angle_gamma   90.00
#
_symmetry.space_group_name_H-M   'P 1'
#
loop_
_entity.id
_entity.type
_entity.pdbx_description
1 polymer ?
#
loop_
_entity_poly.entity_id
_entity_poly.type
_entity_poly.pdbx_seq_one_letter_code
_entity_poly.pdbx_strand_id
1 'polypeptide(L)'
;MYYSSGNYEAFARPKKPEGVDNKSAYIVGSGLAALTAACYLVRDGQMKGEHIHILEKGNLPGGACDGYKFENLGYVMRGGREMDNHFEVMWDLFRSIPSIETEGVSVLDEYYWLNKEDPNYSLCRATVDRGQDAHTDGKFDISDKGAMEIMKLFFTPNEDLQDKKITDFFDDEVLNSNFWLYWRTMFAFENWHSALEMKLYIQRYIHHIGGLPDFTALRFTKYNQYESMILPMVKYLESHNVPVSYTHLTLPT
;
A
#
# COMPACT_ATOMS: atom_id res chain seq x y z
N MET A 1 4.06 -13.86 -2.39
CA MET A 1 5.00 -14.84 -1.79
C MET A 1 5.58 -14.20 -0.55
N TYR A 2 5.48 -14.87 0.58
CA TYR A 2 5.95 -14.33 1.86
C TYR A 2 7.44 -14.64 2.01
N TYR A 3 8.28 -13.64 2.06
CA TYR A 3 9.70 -13.82 2.36
C TYR A 3 9.95 -13.55 3.84
N SER A 4 10.21 -14.59 4.59
CA SER A 4 10.70 -14.48 5.96
C SER A 4 12.23 -14.48 5.96
N SER A 5 12.83 -13.60 6.77
CA SER A 5 14.28 -13.67 7.05
C SER A 5 14.66 -14.94 7.84
N GLY A 6 13.68 -15.74 8.24
CA GLY A 6 13.87 -16.90 9.09
C GLY A 6 14.10 -16.57 10.58
N ASN A 7 14.09 -15.31 10.94
CA ASN A 7 14.28 -14.89 12.32
C ASN A 7 12.96 -14.43 12.96
N TYR A 8 12.06 -15.39 13.18
CA TYR A 8 10.76 -15.14 13.81
C TYR A 8 10.89 -14.57 15.23
N GLU A 9 11.90 -15.00 15.99
CA GLU A 9 12.11 -14.51 17.36
C GLU A 9 12.46 -13.01 17.37
N ALA A 10 13.27 -12.55 16.43
CA ALA A 10 13.59 -11.13 16.31
C ALA A 10 12.36 -10.28 15.94
N PHE A 11 11.44 -10.86 15.17
CA PHE A 11 10.17 -10.21 14.82
C PHE A 11 9.19 -10.22 15.99
N ALA A 12 8.98 -11.37 16.64
CA ALA A 12 7.96 -11.53 17.67
C ALA A 12 8.37 -10.91 19.02
N ARG A 13 9.66 -10.91 19.32
CA ARG A 13 10.23 -10.45 20.58
C ARG A 13 11.54 -9.71 20.35
N PRO A 14 11.50 -8.53 19.72
CA PRO A 14 12.69 -7.76 19.42
C PRO A 14 13.46 -7.44 20.71
N LYS A 15 14.76 -7.71 20.68
CA LYS A 15 15.67 -7.37 21.77
C LYS A 15 16.39 -6.09 21.45
N LYS A 16 16.61 -5.28 22.47
CA LYS A 16 17.40 -4.04 22.32
C LYS A 16 18.80 -4.38 21.78
N PRO A 17 19.19 -3.83 20.62
CA PRO A 17 20.52 -4.07 20.05
C PRO A 17 21.62 -3.47 20.95
N GLU A 18 22.75 -4.17 21.02
CA GLU A 18 23.91 -3.68 21.76
C GLU A 18 24.40 -2.34 21.17
N GLY A 19 24.66 -1.39 22.06
CA GLY A 19 25.19 -0.09 21.70
C GLY A 19 24.20 0.85 21.00
N VAL A 20 22.91 0.50 20.92
CA VAL A 20 21.89 1.36 20.25
C VAL A 20 21.77 2.73 20.91
N ASP A 21 21.99 2.83 22.24
CA ASP A 21 21.93 4.10 22.95
C ASP A 21 23.04 5.10 22.55
N ASN A 22 24.08 4.61 21.91
CA ASN A 22 25.18 5.44 21.41
C ASN A 22 25.09 5.73 19.90
N LYS A 23 23.97 5.37 19.27
CA LYS A 23 23.73 5.56 17.84
C LYS A 23 22.66 6.61 17.61
N SER A 24 22.76 7.30 16.48
CA SER A 24 21.70 8.18 15.98
C SER A 24 21.26 7.72 14.60
N ALA A 25 19.98 7.90 14.33
CA ALA A 25 19.38 7.65 13.02
C ALA A 25 18.99 8.98 12.37
N TYR A 26 19.37 9.16 11.13
CA TYR A 26 18.99 10.30 10.31
C TYR A 26 18.18 9.81 9.12
N ILE A 27 16.94 10.25 9.04
CA ILE A 27 15.96 9.82 8.03
C ILE A 27 15.61 11.03 7.18
N VAL A 28 15.85 10.94 5.88
CA VAL A 28 15.59 12.02 4.93
C VAL A 28 14.20 11.84 4.31
N GLY A 29 13.34 12.82 4.53
CA GLY A 29 11.92 12.78 4.18
C GLY A 29 11.05 12.21 5.29
N SER A 30 9.76 12.46 5.21
CA SER A 30 8.74 11.97 6.16
C SER A 30 7.59 11.24 5.46
N GLY A 31 7.87 10.57 4.34
CA GLY A 31 6.92 9.69 3.68
C GLY A 31 6.62 8.43 4.50
N LEU A 32 5.67 7.61 4.04
CA LEU A 32 5.22 6.40 4.74
C LEU A 32 6.39 5.48 5.13
N ALA A 33 7.34 5.24 4.23
CA ALA A 33 8.49 4.39 4.52
C ALA A 33 9.41 4.98 5.60
N ALA A 34 9.63 6.28 5.56
CA ALA A 34 10.47 7.00 6.53
C ALA A 34 9.85 6.98 7.94
N LEU A 35 8.56 7.29 8.04
CA LEU A 35 7.82 7.24 9.31
C LEU A 35 7.75 5.80 9.84
N THR A 36 7.54 4.81 8.98
CA THR A 36 7.57 3.38 9.34
C THR A 36 8.93 2.99 9.91
N ALA A 37 10.03 3.39 9.26
CA ALA A 37 11.37 3.10 9.76
C ALA A 37 11.60 3.72 11.16
N ALA A 38 11.19 4.96 11.37
CA ALA A 38 11.29 5.62 12.67
C ALA A 38 10.48 4.89 13.75
N CYS A 39 9.24 4.49 13.43
CA CYS A 39 8.38 3.74 14.35
C CYS A 39 9.03 2.39 14.75
N TYR A 40 9.61 1.67 13.80
CA TYR A 40 10.32 0.41 14.10
C TYR A 40 11.61 0.65 14.90
N LEU A 41 12.34 1.73 14.66
CA LEU A 41 13.50 2.08 15.48
C LEU A 41 13.10 2.33 16.93
N VAL A 42 11.97 2.99 17.17
CA VAL A 42 11.44 3.18 18.54
C VAL A 42 10.95 1.87 19.11
N ARG A 43 10.02 1.18 18.41
CA ARG A 43 9.30 0.02 18.95
C ARG A 43 10.20 -1.20 19.09
N ASP A 44 10.90 -1.57 18.05
CA ASP A 44 11.65 -2.82 17.94
C ASP A 44 13.14 -2.61 18.18
N GLY A 45 13.71 -1.55 17.63
CA GLY A 45 15.10 -1.14 17.87
C GLY A 45 15.34 -0.59 19.25
N GLN A 46 14.29 -0.19 19.96
CA GLN A 46 14.36 0.41 21.30
C GLN A 46 15.37 1.56 21.39
N MET A 47 15.50 2.28 20.26
CA MET A 47 16.32 3.47 20.17
C MET A 47 15.61 4.63 20.86
N LYS A 48 16.36 5.45 21.59
CA LYS A 48 15.80 6.66 22.20
C LYS A 48 15.31 7.62 21.13
N GLY A 49 14.12 8.17 21.30
CA GLY A 49 13.52 9.06 20.30
C GLY A 49 14.35 10.31 20.02
N GLU A 50 15.01 10.86 21.02
CA GLU A 50 15.94 12.00 20.88
C GLU A 50 17.13 11.73 19.95
N HIS A 51 17.43 10.46 19.66
CA HIS A 51 18.47 10.03 18.72
C HIS A 51 17.94 9.74 17.31
N ILE A 52 16.63 9.91 17.07
CA ILE A 52 16.02 9.69 15.76
C ILE A 52 15.65 11.05 15.17
N HIS A 53 16.24 11.38 14.04
CA HIS A 53 16.08 12.68 13.37
C HIS A 53 15.40 12.47 12.01
N ILE A 54 14.16 12.95 11.89
CA ILE A 54 13.43 12.94 10.63
C ILE A 54 13.50 14.34 10.03
N LEU A 55 14.05 14.44 8.82
CA LEU A 55 14.31 15.70 8.13
C LEU A 55 13.35 15.81 6.94
N GLU A 56 12.35 16.67 7.03
CA GLU A 56 11.33 16.89 6.00
C GLU A 56 11.51 18.25 5.35
N LYS A 57 11.53 18.27 4.02
CA LYS A 57 11.62 19.50 3.23
C LYS A 57 10.27 20.20 3.09
N GLY A 58 9.19 19.43 3.03
CA GLY A 58 7.81 19.92 2.87
C GLY A 58 7.24 20.49 4.17
N ASN A 59 6.04 21.02 4.08
CA ASN A 59 5.34 21.59 5.25
C ASN A 59 4.46 20.55 5.97
N LEU A 60 4.25 19.40 5.35
CA LEU A 60 3.43 18.30 5.87
C LEU A 60 4.18 16.98 5.76
N PRO A 61 4.09 16.11 6.78
CA PRO A 61 4.58 14.75 6.68
C PRO A 61 3.67 13.89 5.79
N GLY A 62 4.16 12.71 5.41
CA GLY A 62 3.36 11.72 4.68
C GLY A 62 3.79 11.49 3.24
N GLY A 63 4.57 12.41 2.65
CA GLY A 63 5.02 12.27 1.26
C GLY A 63 3.85 12.11 0.29
N ALA A 64 3.81 11.02 -0.49
CA ALA A 64 2.68 10.75 -1.40
C ALA A 64 1.37 10.37 -0.69
N CYS A 65 1.42 10.05 0.61
CA CYS A 65 0.26 9.80 1.46
C CYS A 65 -0.24 11.06 2.18
N ASP A 66 0.22 12.24 1.76
CA ASP A 66 -0.30 13.50 2.26
C ASP A 66 -1.79 13.68 1.92
N GLY A 67 -2.42 14.57 2.65
CA GLY A 67 -3.78 15.00 2.40
C GLY A 67 -3.99 16.38 2.97
N TYR A 68 -5.02 17.04 2.52
CA TYR A 68 -5.37 18.36 3.02
C TYR A 68 -6.88 18.46 3.28
N LYS A 69 -7.22 19.06 4.40
CA LYS A 69 -8.60 19.38 4.75
C LYS A 69 -8.86 20.86 4.48
N PHE A 70 -9.78 21.12 3.58
CA PHE A 70 -10.34 22.46 3.41
C PHE A 70 -11.59 22.62 4.27
N GLU A 71 -11.69 23.71 5.02
CA GLU A 71 -12.78 23.94 5.98
C GLU A 71 -14.16 23.80 5.35
N ASN A 72 -14.34 24.30 4.13
CA ASN A 72 -15.63 24.34 3.43
C ASN A 72 -15.75 23.38 2.23
N LEU A 73 -14.67 22.66 1.88
CA LEU A 73 -14.63 21.82 0.68
C LEU A 73 -14.36 20.34 0.99
N GLY A 74 -14.08 20.02 2.25
CA GLY A 74 -13.76 18.65 2.66
C GLY A 74 -12.30 18.26 2.47
N TYR A 75 -12.05 16.99 2.20
CA TYR A 75 -10.71 16.43 2.14
C TYR A 75 -10.22 16.31 0.70
N VAL A 76 -8.95 16.59 0.48
CA VAL A 76 -8.27 16.40 -0.79
C VAL A 76 -7.12 15.42 -0.61
N MET A 77 -7.04 14.43 -1.49
CA MET A 77 -5.95 13.46 -1.57
C MET A 77 -5.52 13.21 -3.01
N ARG A 78 -4.33 12.66 -3.19
CA ARG A 78 -3.77 12.35 -4.50
C ARG A 78 -4.26 10.98 -4.99
N GLY A 79 -5.44 10.93 -5.58
CA GLY A 79 -6.02 9.70 -6.13
C GLY A 79 -6.57 8.73 -5.09
N GLY A 80 -7.08 7.59 -5.56
CA GLY A 80 -7.55 6.50 -4.72
C GLY A 80 -6.39 5.81 -4.00
N ARG A 81 -6.63 5.36 -2.78
CA ARG A 81 -5.63 4.68 -1.94
C ARG A 81 -6.31 3.55 -1.21
N GLU A 82 -6.46 2.46 -1.94
CA GLU A 82 -7.07 1.25 -1.43
C GLU A 82 -6.08 0.48 -0.55
N MET A 83 -6.63 -0.29 0.38
CA MET A 83 -5.90 -1.14 1.30
C MET A 83 -6.16 -2.61 1.03
N ASP A 84 -5.22 -3.44 1.47
CA ASP A 84 -5.31 -4.88 1.40
C ASP A 84 -5.06 -5.47 2.79
N ASN A 85 -5.86 -6.46 3.18
CA ASN A 85 -5.67 -7.19 4.43
C ASN A 85 -4.31 -7.90 4.51
N HIS A 86 -3.67 -8.17 3.37
CA HIS A 86 -2.38 -8.85 3.29
C HIS A 86 -1.17 -7.90 3.27
N PHE A 87 -1.34 -6.65 3.69
CA PHE A 87 -0.22 -5.76 3.98
C PHE A 87 0.35 -6.05 5.38
N GLU A 88 0.83 -7.28 5.59
CA GLU A 88 1.16 -7.83 6.91
C GLU A 88 2.16 -6.96 7.68
N VAL A 89 3.22 -6.48 7.03
CA VAL A 89 4.24 -5.62 7.68
C VAL A 89 3.62 -4.29 8.12
N MET A 90 2.74 -3.72 7.31
CA MET A 90 2.05 -2.48 7.63
C MET A 90 1.09 -2.70 8.80
N TRP A 91 0.28 -3.76 8.77
CA TRP A 91 -0.66 -4.06 9.85
C TRP A 91 0.02 -4.49 11.13
N ASP A 92 1.18 -5.15 11.05
CA ASP A 92 2.03 -5.38 12.23
C ASP A 92 2.44 -4.07 12.90
N LEU A 93 2.81 -3.05 12.13
CA LEU A 93 3.10 -1.74 12.68
C LEU A 93 1.84 -1.12 13.30
N PHE A 94 0.76 -1.05 12.53
CA PHE A 94 -0.45 -0.33 12.94
C PHE A 94 -1.23 -0.97 14.09
N ARG A 95 -0.98 -2.23 14.45
CA ARG A 95 -1.48 -2.81 15.71
C ARG A 95 -0.89 -2.13 16.96
N SER A 96 0.24 -1.44 16.80
CA SER A 96 0.95 -0.75 17.89
C SER A 96 0.73 0.76 17.88
N ILE A 97 0.17 1.31 16.82
CA ILE A 97 -0.09 2.75 16.66
C ILE A 97 -1.51 3.06 17.10
N PRO A 98 -1.71 3.89 18.15
CA PRO A 98 -3.06 4.28 18.58
C PRO A 98 -3.80 5.06 17.49
N SER A 99 -5.09 4.77 17.31
CA SER A 99 -5.98 5.65 16.54
C SER A 99 -6.07 7.02 17.20
N ILE A 100 -6.16 8.08 16.40
CA ILE A 100 -6.42 9.43 16.90
C ILE A 100 -7.90 9.77 16.95
N GLU A 101 -8.73 8.98 16.29
CA GLU A 101 -10.17 9.23 16.15
C GLU A 101 -10.99 8.37 17.12
N THR A 102 -10.48 7.18 17.45
CA THR A 102 -11.16 6.25 18.34
C THR A 102 -10.27 5.94 19.53
N GLU A 103 -10.69 6.39 20.71
CA GLU A 103 -9.92 6.19 21.94
C GLU A 103 -9.83 4.71 22.31
N GLY A 104 -8.63 4.29 22.76
CA GLY A 104 -8.39 2.95 23.30
C GLY A 104 -8.22 1.84 22.26
N VAL A 105 -8.23 2.16 20.95
CA VAL A 105 -8.02 1.19 19.88
C VAL A 105 -6.80 1.56 19.04
N SER A 106 -6.23 0.56 18.35
CA SER A 106 -5.18 0.80 17.37
C SER A 106 -5.75 1.21 16.00
N VAL A 107 -4.89 1.74 15.13
CA VAL A 107 -5.25 1.99 13.72
C VAL A 107 -5.68 0.70 13.03
N LEU A 108 -5.05 -0.44 13.36
CA LEU A 108 -5.45 -1.74 12.82
C LEU A 108 -6.86 -2.15 13.29
N ASP A 109 -7.17 -1.96 14.57
CA ASP A 109 -8.49 -2.29 15.12
C ASP A 109 -9.58 -1.45 14.44
N GLU A 110 -9.35 -0.13 14.30
CA GLU A 110 -10.29 0.76 13.61
C GLU A 110 -10.53 0.32 12.15
N TYR A 111 -9.45 0.02 11.43
CA TYR A 111 -9.52 -0.48 10.06
C TYR A 111 -10.27 -1.81 9.96
N TYR A 112 -9.94 -2.77 10.83
CA TYR A 112 -10.52 -4.12 10.81
C TYR A 112 -12.04 -4.06 11.03
N TRP A 113 -12.47 -3.37 12.09
CA TRP A 113 -13.88 -3.30 12.43
C TRP A 113 -14.69 -2.51 11.41
N LEU A 114 -14.17 -1.40 10.91
CA LEU A 114 -14.82 -0.64 9.84
C LEU A 114 -15.13 -1.54 8.64
N ASN A 115 -14.12 -2.23 8.11
CA ASN A 115 -14.29 -3.04 6.91
C ASN A 115 -15.06 -4.35 7.14
N LYS A 116 -15.24 -4.75 8.40
CA LYS A 116 -16.10 -5.88 8.78
C LYS A 116 -17.56 -5.48 8.89
N GLU A 117 -17.83 -4.31 9.44
CA GLU A 117 -19.19 -3.80 9.67
C GLU A 117 -19.79 -3.17 8.40
N ASP A 118 -18.94 -2.52 7.61
CA ASP A 118 -19.31 -1.87 6.34
C ASP A 118 -18.38 -2.36 5.21
N PRO A 119 -18.56 -3.59 4.73
CA PRO A 119 -17.77 -4.14 3.65
C PRO A 119 -18.00 -3.36 2.36
N ASN A 120 -16.91 -3.03 1.66
CA ASN A 120 -17.00 -2.35 0.39
C ASN A 120 -17.70 -3.21 -0.66
N TYR A 121 -18.64 -2.59 -1.36
CA TYR A 121 -19.33 -3.18 -2.51
C TYR A 121 -19.81 -2.09 -3.45
N SER A 122 -19.37 -2.13 -4.69
CA SER A 122 -19.86 -1.26 -5.74
C SER A 122 -19.52 -1.85 -7.10
N LEU A 123 -20.52 -2.15 -7.92
CA LEU A 123 -20.24 -2.62 -9.28
C LEU A 123 -19.39 -1.62 -10.04
N CYS A 124 -18.26 -2.08 -10.54
CA CYS A 124 -17.40 -1.32 -11.42
C CYS A 124 -18.15 -0.97 -12.70
N ARG A 125 -18.25 0.33 -13.00
CA ARG A 125 -18.62 0.75 -14.33
C ARG A 125 -17.36 0.81 -15.20
N ALA A 126 -17.21 -0.18 -16.05
CA ALA A 126 -16.18 -0.17 -17.08
C ALA A 126 -16.69 0.56 -18.32
N THR A 127 -15.87 1.38 -18.91
CA THR A 127 -16.22 2.16 -20.11
C THR A 127 -15.27 1.87 -21.26
N VAL A 128 -15.80 1.87 -22.46
CA VAL A 128 -15.06 1.79 -23.73
C VAL A 128 -15.42 2.98 -24.62
N ASP A 129 -14.75 3.16 -25.72
CA ASP A 129 -15.10 4.12 -26.77
C ASP A 129 -15.48 5.52 -26.24
N ARG A 130 -14.63 6.09 -25.39
CA ARG A 130 -14.81 7.44 -24.80
C ARG A 130 -16.02 7.57 -23.88
N GLY A 131 -16.24 6.58 -23.03
CA GLY A 131 -17.22 6.64 -21.97
C GLY A 131 -18.52 5.92 -22.23
N GLN A 132 -18.60 5.13 -23.28
CA GLN A 132 -19.73 4.21 -23.48
C GLN A 132 -19.63 3.04 -22.49
N ASP A 133 -20.77 2.53 -22.04
CA ASP A 133 -20.82 1.37 -21.15
C ASP A 133 -20.22 0.15 -21.86
N ALA A 134 -19.29 -0.51 -21.22
CA ALA A 134 -18.67 -1.75 -21.72
C ALA A 134 -19.55 -3.00 -21.52
N HIS A 135 -20.68 -2.87 -20.84
CA HIS A 135 -21.62 -3.97 -20.56
C HIS A 135 -20.95 -5.22 -19.98
N THR A 136 -20.03 -5.03 -19.04
CA THR A 136 -19.26 -6.13 -18.44
C THR A 136 -20.08 -6.96 -17.46
N ASP A 137 -21.16 -6.41 -16.91
CA ASP A 137 -22.11 -7.06 -15.99
C ASP A 137 -21.43 -7.77 -14.80
N GLY A 138 -20.29 -7.26 -14.34
CA GLY A 138 -19.52 -7.86 -13.25
C GLY A 138 -18.81 -9.17 -13.62
N LYS A 139 -18.64 -9.46 -14.90
CA LYS A 139 -18.03 -10.72 -15.38
C LYS A 139 -16.66 -10.44 -15.99
N PHE A 140 -15.74 -11.38 -15.82
CA PHE A 140 -14.43 -11.31 -16.48
C PHE A 140 -14.48 -11.62 -17.97
N ASP A 141 -15.46 -12.41 -18.40
CA ASP A 141 -15.65 -12.82 -19.79
C ASP A 141 -14.33 -13.24 -20.45
N ILE A 142 -13.62 -14.10 -19.76
CA ILE A 142 -12.35 -14.67 -20.22
C ILE A 142 -12.57 -16.14 -20.59
N SER A 143 -12.07 -16.56 -21.74
CA SER A 143 -12.15 -17.96 -22.17
C SER A 143 -11.25 -18.87 -21.34
N ASP A 144 -11.50 -20.18 -21.40
CA ASP A 144 -10.63 -21.18 -20.79
C ASP A 144 -9.17 -21.05 -21.28
N LYS A 145 -8.97 -20.73 -22.56
CA LYS A 145 -7.64 -20.49 -23.12
C LYS A 145 -6.98 -19.26 -22.49
N GLY A 146 -7.70 -18.14 -22.40
CA GLY A 146 -7.19 -16.93 -21.76
C GLY A 146 -6.86 -17.15 -20.28
N ALA A 147 -7.70 -17.90 -19.56
CA ALA A 147 -7.42 -18.28 -18.19
C ALA A 147 -6.14 -19.15 -18.08
N MET A 148 -5.93 -20.06 -19.02
CA MET A 148 -4.70 -20.86 -19.07
C MET A 148 -3.46 -20.00 -19.36
N GLU A 149 -3.57 -18.96 -20.17
CA GLU A 149 -2.46 -18.03 -20.43
C GLU A 149 -2.08 -17.25 -19.16
N ILE A 150 -3.07 -16.81 -18.38
CA ILE A 150 -2.81 -16.16 -17.07
C ILE A 150 -2.13 -17.15 -16.12
N MET A 151 -2.58 -18.40 -16.07
CA MET A 151 -1.93 -19.43 -15.27
C MET A 151 -0.50 -19.71 -15.76
N LYS A 152 -0.27 -19.72 -17.06
CA LYS A 152 1.08 -19.85 -17.65
C LYS A 152 1.97 -18.69 -17.21
N LEU A 153 1.49 -17.45 -17.25
CA LEU A 153 2.23 -16.29 -16.74
C LEU A 153 2.63 -16.49 -15.27
N PHE A 154 1.68 -16.92 -14.44
CA PHE A 154 1.90 -17.14 -13.01
C PHE A 154 3.05 -18.12 -12.74
N PHE A 155 3.18 -19.19 -13.53
CA PHE A 155 4.20 -20.22 -13.35
C PHE A 155 5.48 -20.00 -14.15
N THR A 156 5.50 -19.07 -15.10
CA THR A 156 6.72 -18.79 -15.89
C THR A 156 7.81 -18.21 -14.98
N PRO A 157 9.06 -18.71 -15.03
CA PRO A 157 10.16 -18.14 -14.27
C PRO A 157 10.35 -16.64 -14.51
N ASN A 158 10.79 -15.91 -13.50
CA ASN A 158 10.96 -14.46 -13.61
C ASN A 158 12.01 -14.08 -14.66
N GLU A 159 13.05 -14.90 -14.78
CA GLU A 159 14.14 -14.72 -15.73
C GLU A 159 13.65 -14.74 -17.19
N ASP A 160 12.63 -15.55 -17.47
CA ASP A 160 12.04 -15.67 -18.81
C ASP A 160 11.10 -14.51 -19.16
N LEU A 161 10.77 -13.66 -18.20
CA LEU A 161 9.84 -12.53 -18.35
C LEU A 161 10.52 -11.17 -18.33
N GLN A 162 11.80 -11.07 -18.00
CA GLN A 162 12.47 -9.79 -17.75
C GLN A 162 12.36 -8.80 -18.90
N ASP A 163 12.48 -9.27 -20.14
CA ASP A 163 12.46 -8.44 -21.33
C ASP A 163 11.13 -8.55 -22.12
N LYS A 164 10.11 -9.18 -21.53
CA LYS A 164 8.82 -9.37 -22.19
C LYS A 164 7.82 -8.31 -21.80
N LYS A 165 7.12 -7.81 -22.80
CA LYS A 165 5.92 -6.99 -22.63
C LYS A 165 4.69 -7.88 -22.47
N ILE A 166 3.61 -7.32 -22.00
CA ILE A 166 2.32 -7.99 -21.90
C ILE A 166 1.86 -8.50 -23.27
N THR A 167 2.02 -7.69 -24.33
CA THR A 167 1.72 -8.08 -25.72
C THR A 167 2.63 -9.17 -26.29
N ASP A 168 3.81 -9.41 -25.72
CA ASP A 168 4.68 -10.49 -26.16
C ASP A 168 4.30 -11.83 -25.52
N PHE A 169 3.44 -11.78 -24.52
CA PHE A 169 3.04 -12.93 -23.71
C PHE A 169 1.59 -13.35 -23.93
N PHE A 170 0.67 -12.38 -24.03
CA PHE A 170 -0.75 -12.61 -24.20
C PHE A 170 -1.20 -12.30 -25.64
N ASP A 171 -2.14 -13.07 -26.10
CA ASP A 171 -2.84 -12.81 -27.36
C ASP A 171 -4.13 -11.96 -27.16
N ASP A 172 -4.85 -11.74 -28.27
CA ASP A 172 -6.07 -10.95 -28.28
C ASP A 172 -7.18 -11.52 -27.40
N GLU A 173 -7.13 -12.80 -27.07
CA GLU A 173 -8.15 -13.45 -26.23
C GLU A 173 -8.11 -12.95 -24.80
N VAL A 174 -6.91 -12.72 -24.25
CA VAL A 174 -6.75 -12.08 -22.94
C VAL A 174 -6.92 -10.57 -23.05
N LEU A 175 -6.28 -9.94 -24.05
CA LEU A 175 -6.21 -8.49 -24.15
C LEU A 175 -7.54 -7.82 -24.51
N ASN A 176 -8.51 -8.56 -25.07
CA ASN A 176 -9.86 -8.07 -25.35
C ASN A 176 -10.89 -8.56 -24.32
N SER A 177 -10.48 -9.28 -23.27
CA SER A 177 -11.39 -9.75 -22.22
C SER A 177 -11.77 -8.64 -21.24
N ASN A 178 -12.91 -8.80 -20.57
CA ASN A 178 -13.27 -7.92 -19.45
C ASN A 178 -12.28 -8.04 -18.29
N PHE A 179 -11.65 -9.21 -18.10
CA PHE A 179 -10.59 -9.36 -17.12
C PHE A 179 -9.47 -8.33 -17.35
N TRP A 180 -8.98 -8.20 -18.61
CA TRP A 180 -7.95 -7.23 -18.94
C TRP A 180 -8.44 -5.78 -18.76
N LEU A 181 -9.68 -5.51 -19.12
CA LEU A 181 -10.28 -4.19 -18.94
C LEU A 181 -10.31 -3.78 -17.46
N TYR A 182 -10.75 -4.66 -16.56
CA TYR A 182 -10.71 -4.41 -15.12
C TYR A 182 -9.29 -4.27 -14.61
N TRP A 183 -8.41 -5.20 -14.99
CA TRP A 183 -7.03 -5.23 -14.52
C TRP A 183 -6.26 -3.97 -14.90
N ARG A 184 -6.30 -3.59 -16.17
CA ARG A 184 -5.61 -2.38 -16.64
C ARG A 184 -6.15 -1.11 -16.02
N THR A 185 -7.45 -1.03 -15.80
CA THR A 185 -8.10 0.15 -15.20
C THR A 185 -7.75 0.26 -13.72
N MET A 186 -7.82 -0.84 -12.98
CA MET A 186 -7.56 -0.88 -11.54
C MET A 186 -6.10 -0.58 -11.20
N PHE A 187 -5.19 -1.19 -11.93
CA PHE A 187 -3.75 -1.15 -11.63
C PHE A 187 -2.94 -0.27 -12.59
N ALA A 188 -3.61 0.48 -13.46
CA ALA A 188 -2.98 1.37 -14.45
C ALA A 188 -1.99 0.65 -15.37
N PHE A 189 -2.29 -0.60 -15.76
CA PHE A 189 -1.49 -1.33 -16.74
C PHE A 189 -1.82 -0.89 -18.17
N GLU A 190 -0.82 -0.97 -19.03
CA GLU A 190 -0.93 -0.83 -20.47
C GLU A 190 -0.32 -2.03 -21.19
N ASN A 191 -0.77 -2.30 -22.41
CA ASN A 191 -0.34 -3.47 -23.19
C ASN A 191 1.19 -3.57 -23.38
N TRP A 192 1.89 -2.45 -23.34
CA TRP A 192 3.35 -2.37 -23.49
C TRP A 192 4.13 -2.49 -22.17
N HIS A 193 3.45 -2.58 -21.04
CA HIS A 193 4.10 -2.78 -19.74
C HIS A 193 4.73 -4.17 -19.62
N SER A 194 5.56 -4.34 -18.59
CA SER A 194 6.28 -5.57 -18.33
C SER A 194 5.36 -6.72 -17.96
N ALA A 195 5.54 -7.87 -18.61
CA ALA A 195 4.86 -9.11 -18.25
C ALA A 195 5.30 -9.61 -16.87
N LEU A 196 6.56 -9.39 -16.49
CA LEU A 196 7.06 -9.71 -15.16
C LEU A 196 6.33 -8.92 -14.08
N GLU A 197 6.17 -7.63 -14.29
CA GLU A 197 5.47 -6.77 -13.33
C GLU A 197 4.00 -7.21 -13.17
N MET A 198 3.31 -7.49 -14.28
CA MET A 198 1.96 -8.04 -14.24
C MET A 198 1.90 -9.36 -13.44
N LYS A 199 2.85 -10.27 -13.65
CA LYS A 199 2.93 -11.52 -12.86
C LYS A 199 3.05 -11.24 -11.37
N LEU A 200 3.94 -10.32 -10.97
CA LEU A 200 4.14 -9.98 -9.56
C LEU A 200 2.88 -9.38 -8.93
N TYR A 201 2.13 -8.57 -9.69
CA TYR A 201 0.83 -8.06 -9.26
C TYR A 201 -0.21 -9.18 -9.12
N ILE A 202 -0.32 -10.10 -10.09
CA ILE A 202 -1.21 -11.25 -10.00
C ILE A 202 -0.88 -12.10 -8.77
N GLN A 203 0.39 -12.38 -8.52
CA GLN A 203 0.81 -13.13 -7.33
C GLN A 203 0.43 -12.43 -6.04
N ARG A 204 0.51 -11.11 -6.01
CA ARG A 204 0.14 -10.30 -4.85
C ARG A 204 -1.37 -10.28 -4.61
N TYR A 205 -2.15 -10.20 -5.68
CA TYR A 205 -3.60 -10.04 -5.62
C TYR A 205 -4.41 -11.31 -5.85
N ILE A 206 -3.76 -12.48 -5.92
CA ILE A 206 -4.44 -13.74 -6.26
C ILE A 206 -5.66 -14.03 -5.38
N HIS A 207 -5.61 -13.65 -4.11
CA HIS A 207 -6.69 -13.85 -3.15
C HIS A 207 -7.91 -12.94 -3.39
N HIS A 208 -7.75 -11.88 -4.18
CA HIS A 208 -8.73 -10.83 -4.36
C HIS A 208 -9.16 -10.61 -5.80
N ILE A 209 -8.61 -11.37 -6.75
CA ILE A 209 -8.93 -11.20 -8.18
C ILE A 209 -10.44 -11.27 -8.43
N GLY A 210 -11.14 -12.20 -7.78
CA GLY A 210 -12.58 -12.36 -7.92
C GLY A 210 -13.42 -11.14 -7.50
N GLY A 211 -12.89 -10.27 -6.65
CA GLY A 211 -13.57 -9.07 -6.16
C GLY A 211 -13.26 -7.79 -6.95
N LEU A 212 -12.53 -7.88 -8.07
CA LEU A 212 -12.23 -6.69 -8.89
C LEU A 212 -13.48 -6.08 -9.56
N PRO A 213 -14.45 -6.86 -10.05
CA PRO A 213 -15.62 -6.28 -10.71
C PRO A 213 -16.58 -5.53 -9.80
N ASP A 214 -16.55 -5.79 -8.50
CA ASP A 214 -17.48 -5.23 -7.51
C ASP A 214 -16.81 -4.53 -6.33
N PHE A 215 -15.50 -4.32 -6.40
CA PHE A 215 -14.65 -3.72 -5.38
C PHE A 215 -14.62 -4.44 -4.03
N THR A 216 -15.18 -5.64 -3.90
CA THR A 216 -15.12 -6.40 -2.65
C THR A 216 -13.69 -6.81 -2.27
N ALA A 217 -12.77 -6.77 -3.23
CA ALA A 217 -11.33 -6.94 -3.00
C ALA A 217 -10.68 -5.77 -2.27
N LEU A 218 -11.26 -4.58 -2.34
CA LEU A 218 -10.68 -3.35 -1.84
C LEU A 218 -11.16 -3.02 -0.43
N ARG A 219 -10.27 -2.41 0.34
CA ARG A 219 -10.54 -1.94 1.69
C ARG A 219 -10.14 -0.48 1.83
N PHE A 220 -10.75 0.19 2.78
CA PHE A 220 -10.53 1.61 3.01
C PHE A 220 -10.27 1.89 4.48
N THR A 221 -9.58 2.99 4.74
CA THR A 221 -9.48 3.60 6.06
C THR A 221 -10.71 4.48 6.32
N LYS A 222 -10.98 4.77 7.59
CA LYS A 222 -12.15 5.57 8.00
C LYS A 222 -12.17 6.97 7.39
N TYR A 223 -11.00 7.59 7.34
CA TYR A 223 -10.76 8.88 6.68
C TYR A 223 -9.74 8.68 5.57
N ASN A 224 -9.22 9.75 4.98
CA ASN A 224 -8.09 9.60 4.07
C ASN A 224 -6.85 9.10 4.84
N GLN A 225 -5.86 8.55 4.15
CA GLN A 225 -4.72 7.94 4.82
C GLN A 225 -3.85 8.92 5.59
N TYR A 226 -3.93 10.21 5.28
CA TYR A 226 -3.22 11.21 6.06
C TYR A 226 -3.72 11.23 7.52
N GLU A 227 -5.03 11.34 7.71
CA GLU A 227 -5.64 11.36 9.04
C GLU A 227 -5.67 9.97 9.69
N SER A 228 -5.92 8.92 8.92
CA SER A 228 -6.07 7.57 9.48
C SER A 228 -4.74 6.85 9.76
N MET A 229 -3.64 7.25 9.11
CA MET A 229 -2.37 6.53 9.19
C MET A 229 -1.19 7.47 9.48
N ILE A 230 -1.00 8.53 8.71
CA ILE A 230 0.19 9.39 8.82
C ILE A 230 0.18 10.16 10.14
N LEU A 231 -0.89 10.86 10.45
CA LEU A 231 -1.00 11.61 11.71
C LEU A 231 -0.87 10.71 12.95
N PRO A 232 -1.51 9.52 13.01
CA PRO A 232 -1.27 8.60 14.11
C PRO A 232 0.20 8.21 14.30
N MET A 233 0.94 7.94 13.18
CA MET A 233 2.37 7.65 13.26
C MET A 233 3.18 8.84 13.77
N VAL A 234 2.89 10.04 13.29
CA VAL A 234 3.55 11.26 13.77
C VAL A 234 3.31 11.45 15.26
N LYS A 235 2.06 11.35 15.72
CA LYS A 235 1.73 11.46 17.15
C LYS A 235 2.40 10.36 18.00
N TYR A 236 2.46 9.14 17.48
CA TYR A 236 3.18 8.06 18.14
C TYR A 236 4.67 8.40 18.29
N LEU A 237 5.30 8.90 17.25
CA LEU A 237 6.70 9.29 17.27
C LEU A 237 6.95 10.47 18.22
N GLU A 238 6.08 11.48 18.20
CA GLU A 238 6.15 12.62 19.13
C GLU A 238 6.02 12.17 20.58
N SER A 239 5.12 11.23 20.89
CA SER A 239 4.96 10.67 22.26
C SER A 239 6.21 9.91 22.74
N HIS A 240 7.09 9.52 21.83
CA HIS A 240 8.38 8.88 22.10
C HIS A 240 9.57 9.85 21.95
N ASN A 241 9.32 11.16 21.93
CA ASN A 241 10.33 12.21 21.77
C ASN A 241 11.11 12.15 20.44
N VAL A 242 10.44 11.73 19.35
CA VAL A 242 10.98 11.79 17.99
C VAL A 242 10.33 12.97 17.28
N PRO A 243 11.00 14.12 17.16
CA PRO A 243 10.44 15.25 16.43
C PRO A 243 10.60 15.06 14.92
N VAL A 244 9.58 15.47 14.16
CA VAL A 244 9.74 15.69 12.72
C VAL A 244 10.25 17.11 12.53
N SER A 245 11.47 17.24 12.04
CA SER A 245 12.10 18.55 11.80
C SER A 245 11.84 19.00 10.37
N TYR A 246 11.06 20.05 10.21
CA TYR A 246 10.81 20.69 8.92
C TYR A 246 11.99 21.60 8.56
N THR A 247 12.98 21.03 7.88
CA THR A 247 14.21 21.76 7.55
C THR A 247 14.52 21.68 6.06
N HIS A 248 14.94 22.81 5.49
CA HIS A 248 15.57 22.81 4.18
C HIS A 248 16.98 22.22 4.31
N LEU A 249 17.14 20.97 3.90
CA LEU A 249 18.45 20.37 3.71
C LEU A 249 19.13 21.05 2.53
N THR A 250 20.00 22.01 2.80
CA THR A 250 20.99 22.43 1.81
C THR A 250 22.16 21.46 1.92
N LEU A 251 22.34 20.61 0.92
CA LEU A 251 23.60 19.89 0.77
C LEU A 251 24.71 20.94 0.55
N PRO A 252 25.87 20.83 1.23
CA PRO A 252 27.00 21.69 0.89
C PRO A 252 27.37 21.41 -0.56
N THR A 253 27.38 22.47 -1.36
CA THR A 253 27.87 22.49 -2.75
C THR A 253 29.39 22.33 -2.78
#